data_784c5ba32c061c3426eb3c6c4fd626cb
#
_entry.id   784c5ba32c061c3426eb3c6c4fd626cb
#
_cell.length_a   1.000
_cell.length_b   1.000
_cell.length_c   1.000
_cell.angle_alpha   90.00
_cell.angle_beta   90.00
_cell.angle_gamma   90.00
#
_symmetry.space_group_name_H-M   'P 1'
#
loop_
_entity.id
_entity.type
_entity.pdbx_description
1 polymer ?
#
loop_
_entity_poly.entity_id
_entity_poly.type
_entity_poly.pdbx_seq_one_letter_code
_entity_poly.pdbx_strand_id
1 'polypeptide(L)'
;LNYVLISISSLTYRAKAVGVHKCSGASGGTVFSMFLLETGIIIALALVLMGLILLNFQEFIEDTTATKLSVLFAPDRIWVPLVVVLVLFIVGGILPGRLFARIPVSQVFRRYTEGKKGWKRPLLFVQFAGVAFICGLMYVVMAQYNYVKDKDMGYNPQRVAIGSIYFGGEEEGNPALQFFRGLPYVEEVSSAVSTPIWSYSGSMIEGEGGQSLFSTRFSYALEDYFKMMGMTMKEGRPARASDEIVVNEAFAERMRWGDKALNHPLRAEGRNLKVVGVLKNFHIGSFYQPQDVIMFGYTRTFGNTVHVRLKEPFAENLRRLNKDVSEAYPDKTVDFYS
;
A
#
# COMPACT_ATOMS: atom_id res chain seq x y z
N LEU A 1 11.19 16.92 20.18
CA LEU A 1 10.37 17.40 21.29
C LEU A 1 11.01 17.02 22.64
N ASN A 2 11.38 15.75 22.84
CA ASN A 2 12.03 15.26 24.06
C ASN A 2 13.32 16.01 24.40
N TYR A 3 14.20 16.24 23.39
CA TYR A 3 15.41 17.05 23.55
C TYR A 3 15.11 18.47 24.05
N VAL A 4 14.09 19.13 23.48
CA VAL A 4 13.67 20.48 23.91
C VAL A 4 13.21 20.46 25.37
N LEU A 5 12.46 19.44 25.75
CA LEU A 5 11.95 19.26 27.11
C LEU A 5 13.11 19.04 28.11
N ILE A 6 14.09 18.20 27.77
CA ILE A 6 15.29 17.98 28.58
C ILE A 6 16.10 19.27 28.67
N SER A 7 16.31 20.00 27.56
CA SER A 7 17.02 21.26 27.53
C SER A 7 16.38 22.32 28.44
N ILE A 8 15.04 22.47 28.35
CA ILE A 8 14.29 23.39 29.22
C ILE A 8 14.29 22.92 30.68
N SER A 9 14.21 21.61 30.93
CA SER A 9 14.24 21.06 32.28
C SER A 9 15.59 21.26 32.97
N SER A 10 16.70 21.26 32.21
CA SER A 10 18.03 21.53 32.71
C SER A 10 18.32 23.03 32.95
N LEU A 11 17.36 23.91 32.63
CA LEU A 11 17.50 25.36 32.70
C LEU A 11 17.98 25.84 34.09
N THR A 12 17.40 25.32 35.16
CA THR A 12 17.77 25.67 36.55
C THR A 12 19.20 25.27 36.91
N TYR A 13 19.68 24.15 36.41
CA TYR A 13 21.06 23.68 36.63
C TYR A 13 22.06 24.46 35.78
N ARG A 14 21.74 24.63 34.49
CA ARG A 14 22.58 25.34 33.51
C ARG A 14 22.61 26.86 33.73
N ALA A 15 21.59 27.44 34.37
CA ALA A 15 21.54 28.84 34.68
C ALA A 15 22.74 29.31 35.50
N LYS A 16 23.23 28.49 36.47
CA LYS A 16 24.42 28.79 37.22
C LYS A 16 25.67 28.90 36.36
N ALA A 17 25.89 27.93 35.46
CA ALA A 17 27.02 27.95 34.53
C ALA A 17 26.96 29.16 33.58
N VAL A 18 25.78 29.45 33.01
CA VAL A 18 25.57 30.66 32.19
C VAL A 18 25.86 31.93 32.97
N GLY A 19 25.44 32.00 34.24
CA GLY A 19 25.72 33.13 35.10
C GLY A 19 27.20 33.35 35.31
N VAL A 20 27.98 32.30 35.61
CA VAL A 20 29.43 32.37 35.76
C VAL A 20 30.08 32.88 34.45
N HIS A 21 29.70 32.32 33.28
CA HIS A 21 30.22 32.80 32.01
C HIS A 21 29.91 34.27 31.75
N LYS A 22 28.70 34.74 32.06
CA LYS A 22 28.35 36.17 31.93
C LYS A 22 29.07 37.06 32.90
N CYS A 23 29.32 36.62 34.14
CA CYS A 23 30.15 37.34 35.10
C CYS A 23 31.61 37.44 34.65
N SER A 24 32.12 36.46 33.92
CA SER A 24 33.43 36.45 33.29
C SER A 24 33.47 37.20 31.95
N GLY A 25 32.46 38.00 31.62
CA GLY A 25 32.42 38.87 30.45
C GLY A 25 31.79 38.28 29.20
N ALA A 26 31.19 37.09 29.27
CA ALA A 26 30.50 36.52 28.09
C ALA A 26 29.25 37.29 27.75
N SER A 27 29.11 37.68 26.48
CA SER A 27 27.92 38.32 25.97
C SER A 27 26.73 37.32 25.82
N GLY A 28 25.50 37.81 25.71
CA GLY A 28 24.35 36.97 25.40
C GLY A 28 24.52 36.20 24.08
N GLY A 29 25.24 36.80 23.10
CA GLY A 29 25.57 36.14 21.84
C GLY A 29 26.53 34.97 22.03
N THR A 30 27.52 35.10 22.90
CA THR A 30 28.47 34.02 23.24
C THR A 30 27.76 32.83 23.88
N VAL A 31 26.81 33.09 24.78
CA VAL A 31 26.00 32.04 25.41
C VAL A 31 25.09 31.36 24.36
N PHE A 32 24.46 32.13 23.47
CA PHE A 32 23.65 31.63 22.41
C PHE A 32 24.42 30.70 21.45
N SER A 33 25.61 31.14 21.00
CA SER A 33 26.46 30.33 20.10
C SER A 33 26.92 29.04 20.74
N MET A 34 27.19 29.04 22.06
CA MET A 34 27.57 27.83 22.80
C MET A 34 26.45 26.78 22.76
N PHE A 35 25.19 27.18 22.95
CA PHE A 35 24.05 26.28 22.85
C PHE A 35 23.76 25.79 21.40
N LEU A 36 24.01 26.65 20.41
CA LEU A 36 23.91 26.24 19.02
C LEU A 36 24.94 25.18 18.64
N LEU A 37 26.18 25.36 19.08
CA LEU A 37 27.27 24.41 18.88
C LEU A 37 26.96 23.07 19.57
N GLU A 38 26.50 23.08 20.82
CA GLU A 38 26.09 21.86 21.54
C GLU A 38 25.02 21.11 20.78
N THR A 39 23.96 21.81 20.34
CA THR A 39 22.87 21.21 19.53
C THR A 39 23.38 20.71 18.20
N GLY A 40 24.26 21.46 17.53
CA GLY A 40 24.87 21.06 16.27
C GLY A 40 25.66 19.76 16.39
N ILE A 41 26.46 19.62 17.44
CA ILE A 41 27.24 18.40 17.72
C ILE A 41 26.30 17.21 17.97
N ILE A 42 25.24 17.39 18.77
CA ILE A 42 24.25 16.32 19.03
C ILE A 42 23.55 15.87 17.74
N ILE A 43 23.14 16.83 16.90
CA ILE A 43 22.52 16.52 15.61
C ILE A 43 23.51 15.81 14.68
N ALA A 44 24.77 16.28 14.62
CA ALA A 44 25.80 15.65 13.81
C ALA A 44 26.05 14.18 14.23
N LEU A 45 26.15 13.92 15.52
CA LEU A 45 26.29 12.56 16.05
C LEU A 45 25.06 11.69 15.76
N ALA A 46 23.87 12.26 15.89
CA ALA A 46 22.63 11.57 15.56
C ALA A 46 22.54 11.21 14.06
N LEU A 47 22.99 12.11 13.17
CA LEU A 47 23.05 11.85 11.73
C LEU A 47 24.06 10.76 11.36
N VAL A 48 25.24 10.77 12.03
CA VAL A 48 26.23 9.69 11.85
C VAL A 48 25.65 8.35 12.29
N LEU A 49 25.01 8.30 13.47
CA LEU A 49 24.37 7.06 13.96
C LEU A 49 23.25 6.60 13.04
N MET A 50 22.42 7.53 12.57
CA MET A 50 21.37 7.23 11.58
C MET A 50 21.97 6.65 10.30
N GLY A 51 23.04 7.24 9.78
CA GLY A 51 23.74 6.73 8.60
C GLY A 51 24.25 5.31 8.80
N LEU A 52 24.86 5.02 9.96
CA LEU A 52 25.32 3.68 10.30
C LEU A 52 24.16 2.67 10.36
N ILE A 53 23.02 3.04 10.95
CA ILE A 53 21.83 2.19 11.01
C ILE A 53 21.29 1.93 9.60
N LEU A 54 21.14 2.97 8.76
CA LEU A 54 20.65 2.83 7.40
C LEU A 54 21.55 1.92 6.54
N LEU A 55 22.88 2.03 6.68
CA LEU A 55 23.81 1.20 5.94
C LEU A 55 23.79 -0.28 6.38
N ASN A 56 23.66 -0.55 7.68
CA ASN A 56 23.69 -1.92 8.20
C ASN A 56 22.34 -2.64 8.10
N PHE A 57 21.23 -1.93 8.06
CA PHE A 57 19.88 -2.48 8.03
C PHE A 57 19.12 -2.11 6.75
N GLN A 58 19.83 -1.81 5.67
CA GLN A 58 19.25 -1.36 4.41
C GLN A 58 18.20 -2.35 3.88
N GLU A 59 18.55 -3.61 3.73
CA GLU A 59 17.65 -4.65 3.21
C GLU A 59 16.37 -4.78 4.06
N PHE A 60 16.52 -4.83 5.38
CA PHE A 60 15.38 -4.92 6.29
C PHE A 60 14.44 -3.71 6.19
N ILE A 61 15.01 -2.50 6.04
CA ILE A 61 14.23 -1.27 5.91
C ILE A 61 13.53 -1.22 4.55
N GLU A 62 14.22 -1.58 3.46
CA GLU A 62 13.66 -1.59 2.11
C GLU A 62 12.54 -2.63 1.97
N ASP A 63 12.70 -3.81 2.55
CA ASP A 63 11.67 -4.86 2.57
C ASP A 63 10.44 -4.43 3.39
N THR A 64 10.67 -3.82 4.57
CA THR A 64 9.58 -3.36 5.44
C THR A 64 8.80 -2.19 4.87
N THR A 65 9.48 -1.28 4.18
CA THR A 65 8.87 -0.06 3.60
C THR A 65 8.42 -0.24 2.15
N ALA A 66 8.74 -1.37 1.52
CA ALA A 66 8.56 -1.64 0.10
C ALA A 66 9.11 -0.51 -0.81
N THR A 67 10.16 0.19 -0.34
CA THR A 67 10.72 1.37 -1.02
C THR A 67 12.23 1.37 -0.90
N LYS A 68 12.94 1.55 -2.00
CA LYS A 68 14.40 1.64 -2.00
C LYS A 68 14.87 2.93 -1.30
N LEU A 69 15.87 2.83 -0.44
CA LEU A 69 16.48 3.99 0.25
C LEU A 69 17.04 5.03 -0.72
N SER A 70 17.51 4.61 -1.90
CA SER A 70 17.97 5.51 -2.96
C SER A 70 16.91 6.52 -3.42
N VAL A 71 15.62 6.20 -3.29
CA VAL A 71 14.50 7.11 -3.63
C VAL A 71 14.39 8.27 -2.65
N LEU A 72 14.72 8.06 -1.35
CA LEU A 72 14.71 9.12 -0.33
C LEU A 72 15.86 10.11 -0.50
N PHE A 73 16.99 9.66 -1.05
CA PHE A 73 18.18 10.46 -1.28
C PHE A 73 18.34 10.91 -2.74
N ALA A 74 17.31 10.70 -3.56
CA ALA A 74 17.30 11.19 -4.93
C ALA A 74 17.41 12.74 -4.96
N PRO A 75 18.07 13.35 -5.97
CA PRO A 75 18.31 14.79 -6.03
C PRO A 75 17.05 15.65 -5.93
N ASP A 76 15.92 15.15 -6.42
CA ASP A 76 14.60 15.79 -6.38
C ASP A 76 13.92 15.71 -5.00
N ARG A 77 14.36 14.80 -4.10
CA ARG A 77 13.73 14.52 -2.79
C ARG A 77 14.62 14.79 -1.58
N ILE A 78 15.91 14.97 -1.77
CA ILE A 78 16.89 15.19 -0.67
C ILE A 78 16.56 16.40 0.20
N TRP A 79 15.79 17.33 -0.32
CA TRP A 79 15.35 18.50 0.46
C TRP A 79 14.46 18.11 1.66
N VAL A 80 13.73 16.98 1.58
CA VAL A 80 12.83 16.52 2.67
C VAL A 80 13.60 16.21 3.95
N PRO A 81 14.61 15.30 3.96
CA PRO A 81 15.42 15.08 5.16
C PRO A 81 16.18 16.32 5.59
N LEU A 82 16.63 17.17 4.67
CA LEU A 82 17.29 18.43 5.01
C LEU A 82 16.36 19.40 5.77
N VAL A 83 15.11 19.52 5.34
CA VAL A 83 14.09 20.34 6.04
C VAL A 83 13.84 19.78 7.44
N VAL A 84 13.73 18.46 7.59
CA VAL A 84 13.55 17.84 8.91
C VAL A 84 14.71 18.18 9.84
N VAL A 85 15.96 18.05 9.38
CA VAL A 85 17.16 18.40 10.15
C VAL A 85 17.16 19.89 10.50
N LEU A 86 16.81 20.77 9.57
CA LEU A 86 16.70 22.21 9.79
C LEU A 86 15.66 22.55 10.86
N VAL A 87 14.48 21.95 10.78
CA VAL A 87 13.40 22.15 11.78
C VAL A 87 13.86 21.66 13.16
N LEU A 88 14.52 20.50 13.24
CA LEU A 88 15.07 19.99 14.48
C LEU A 88 16.13 20.95 15.07
N PHE A 89 17.00 21.52 14.24
CA PHE A 89 17.99 22.50 14.66
C PHE A 89 17.37 23.81 15.15
N ILE A 90 16.35 24.31 14.46
CA ILE A 90 15.61 25.52 14.86
C ILE A 90 14.91 25.30 16.22
N VAL A 91 14.13 24.23 16.31
CA VAL A 91 13.31 23.95 17.51
C VAL A 91 14.18 23.51 18.69
N GLY A 92 15.18 22.68 18.45
CA GLY A 92 16.07 22.12 19.48
C GLY A 92 17.18 23.06 19.91
N GLY A 93 17.71 23.91 19.01
CA GLY A 93 18.85 24.79 19.25
C GLY A 93 18.47 26.24 19.44
N ILE A 94 17.81 26.85 18.44
CA ILE A 94 17.55 28.29 18.44
C ILE A 94 16.61 28.69 19.56
N LEU A 95 15.51 27.98 19.74
CA LEU A 95 14.50 28.32 20.73
C LEU A 95 15.02 28.24 22.17
N PRO A 96 15.62 27.12 22.63
CA PRO A 96 16.25 27.05 23.95
C PRO A 96 17.43 28.02 24.10
N GLY A 97 18.29 28.11 23.07
CA GLY A 97 19.45 29.01 23.08
C GLY A 97 19.07 30.48 23.31
N ARG A 98 17.98 30.96 22.66
CA ARG A 98 17.47 32.33 22.94
C ARG A 98 16.93 32.51 24.34
N LEU A 99 16.30 31.49 24.93
CA LEU A 99 15.85 31.53 26.32
C LEU A 99 17.03 31.64 27.28
N PHE A 100 18.09 30.85 27.09
CA PHE A 100 19.30 30.89 27.91
C PHE A 100 20.06 32.21 27.77
N ALA A 101 20.18 32.73 26.55
CA ALA A 101 20.86 34.01 26.29
C ALA A 101 20.22 35.20 27.01
N ARG A 102 18.90 35.14 27.25
CA ARG A 102 18.15 36.23 27.92
C ARG A 102 18.11 36.18 29.43
N ILE A 103 18.68 35.16 30.06
CA ILE A 103 18.70 35.06 31.54
C ILE A 103 19.58 36.19 32.12
N PRO A 104 19.00 37.08 32.97
CA PRO A 104 19.78 38.15 33.62
C PRO A 104 20.69 37.58 34.69
N VAL A 105 21.93 38.11 34.80
CA VAL A 105 22.93 37.69 35.78
C VAL A 105 22.41 37.83 37.20
N SER A 106 21.64 38.88 37.51
CA SER A 106 21.06 39.12 38.82
C SER A 106 20.09 38.05 39.31
N GLN A 107 19.43 37.33 38.37
CA GLN A 107 18.51 36.24 38.70
C GLN A 107 19.21 34.91 38.98
N VAL A 108 20.43 34.73 38.47
CA VAL A 108 21.21 33.50 38.65
C VAL A 108 21.63 33.29 40.10
N PHE A 109 21.97 34.34 40.78
CA PHE A 109 22.42 34.33 42.21
C PHE A 109 21.26 34.34 43.21
N ARG A 110 20.06 34.81 42.82
CA ARG A 110 18.83 34.68 43.58
C ARG A 110 18.08 33.47 43.10
N ARG A 111 18.32 32.26 43.61
CA ARG A 111 17.66 31.02 43.25
C ARG A 111 16.70 31.22 42.07
N TYR A 112 17.20 30.97 40.84
CA TYR A 112 16.37 31.05 39.63
C TYR A 112 15.17 30.11 39.83
N THR A 113 14.07 30.64 40.25
CA THR A 113 12.79 29.97 40.30
C THR A 113 12.11 30.26 38.97
N GLU A 114 11.85 29.21 38.20
CA GLU A 114 11.04 29.27 36.98
C GLU A 114 9.79 30.09 37.29
N GLY A 115 9.55 31.19 36.57
CA GLY A 115 8.37 32.03 36.79
C GLY A 115 7.09 31.23 36.80
N LYS A 116 6.02 31.72 37.45
CA LYS A 116 4.72 31.02 37.67
C LYS A 116 4.07 30.40 36.44
N LYS A 117 4.56 30.68 35.22
CA LYS A 117 4.15 30.09 33.93
C LYS A 117 5.28 29.22 33.37
N GLY A 118 5.56 28.07 34.01
CA GLY A 118 6.54 27.12 33.51
C GLY A 118 6.08 26.47 32.21
N TRP A 119 6.93 26.53 31.17
CA TRP A 119 6.71 25.89 29.85
C TRP A 119 6.70 24.34 29.92
N LYS A 120 7.16 23.74 31.01
CA LYS A 120 7.26 22.28 31.18
C LYS A 120 5.91 21.60 31.06
N ARG A 121 4.88 22.09 31.75
CA ARG A 121 3.54 21.45 31.76
C ARG A 121 2.87 21.47 30.38
N PRO A 122 2.76 22.63 29.68
CA PRO A 122 2.24 22.66 28.33
C PRO A 122 3.01 21.75 27.35
N LEU A 123 4.35 21.73 27.44
CA LEU A 123 5.18 20.94 26.57
C LEU A 123 4.98 19.42 26.80
N LEU A 124 4.91 19.01 28.07
CA LEU A 124 4.54 17.64 28.44
C LEU A 124 3.16 17.26 27.91
N PHE A 125 2.18 18.14 28.09
CA PHE A 125 0.82 17.89 27.57
C PHE A 125 0.83 17.68 26.05
N VAL A 126 1.48 18.55 25.30
CA VAL A 126 1.61 18.41 23.82
C VAL A 126 2.32 17.09 23.45
N GLN A 127 3.36 16.72 24.22
CA GLN A 127 4.07 15.47 23.98
C GLN A 127 3.16 14.24 24.20
N PHE A 128 2.48 14.17 25.34
CA PHE A 128 1.56 13.07 25.63
C PHE A 128 0.38 13.04 24.66
N ALA A 129 -0.19 14.20 24.32
CA ALA A 129 -1.25 14.30 23.31
C ALA A 129 -0.78 13.80 21.94
N GLY A 130 0.45 14.17 21.52
CA GLY A 130 1.06 13.67 20.30
C GLY A 130 1.27 12.16 20.29
N VAL A 131 1.78 11.61 21.39
CA VAL A 131 1.96 10.14 21.52
C VAL A 131 0.60 9.43 21.50
N ALA A 132 -0.38 9.91 22.26
CA ALA A 132 -1.73 9.33 22.26
C ALA A 132 -2.38 9.38 20.86
N PHE A 133 -2.21 10.47 20.14
CA PHE A 133 -2.69 10.61 18.77
C PHE A 133 -2.04 9.59 17.81
N ILE A 134 -0.72 9.43 17.88
CA ILE A 134 0.01 8.45 17.06
C ILE A 134 -0.43 7.03 17.40
N CYS A 135 -0.55 6.69 18.70
CA CYS A 135 -1.04 5.38 19.13
C CYS A 135 -2.48 5.12 18.63
N GLY A 136 -3.34 6.15 18.67
CA GLY A 136 -4.69 6.08 18.10
C GLY A 136 -4.69 5.83 16.60
N LEU A 137 -3.85 6.52 15.85
CA LEU A 137 -3.69 6.29 14.40
C LEU A 137 -3.18 4.86 14.11
N MET A 138 -2.17 4.40 14.85
CA MET A 138 -1.67 3.02 14.69
C MET A 138 -2.75 1.99 14.97
N TYR A 139 -3.56 2.20 16.00
CA TYR A 139 -4.71 1.33 16.31
C TYR A 139 -5.72 1.28 15.15
N VAL A 140 -6.08 2.45 14.59
CA VAL A 140 -7.00 2.53 13.45
C VAL A 140 -6.43 1.81 12.22
N VAL A 141 -5.16 2.03 11.89
CA VAL A 141 -4.49 1.36 10.77
C VAL A 141 -4.46 -0.17 10.99
N MET A 142 -4.13 -0.61 12.20
CA MET A 142 -4.12 -2.04 12.53
C MET A 142 -5.53 -2.66 12.44
N ALA A 143 -6.55 -1.96 12.93
CA ALA A 143 -7.94 -2.41 12.83
C ALA A 143 -8.40 -2.50 11.37
N GLN A 144 -8.05 -1.51 10.53
CA GLN A 144 -8.34 -1.53 9.10
C GLN A 144 -7.62 -2.67 8.39
N TYR A 145 -6.34 -2.89 8.70
CA TYR A 145 -5.55 -3.99 8.13
C TYR A 145 -6.18 -5.35 8.47
N ASN A 146 -6.53 -5.59 9.74
CA ASN A 146 -7.17 -6.84 10.16
C ASN A 146 -8.54 -7.00 9.49
N TYR A 147 -9.33 -5.94 9.39
CA TYR A 147 -10.61 -5.96 8.69
C TYR A 147 -10.48 -6.40 7.23
N VAL A 148 -9.50 -5.83 6.50
CA VAL A 148 -9.26 -6.20 5.09
C VAL A 148 -8.74 -7.62 4.97
N LYS A 149 -7.84 -8.04 5.88
CA LYS A 149 -7.24 -9.38 5.86
C LYS A 149 -8.26 -10.49 6.11
N ASP A 150 -9.20 -10.27 7.04
CA ASP A 150 -10.15 -11.28 7.49
C ASP A 150 -11.45 -11.26 6.66
N LYS A 151 -11.63 -10.25 5.80
CA LYS A 151 -12.84 -10.12 4.99
C LYS A 151 -12.83 -11.11 3.83
N ASP A 152 -13.94 -11.82 3.67
CA ASP A 152 -14.16 -12.65 2.48
C ASP A 152 -14.27 -11.77 1.23
N MET A 153 -13.34 -11.95 0.32
CA MET A 153 -13.31 -11.24 -0.96
C MET A 153 -14.28 -11.84 -1.99
N GLY A 154 -14.86 -13.01 -1.70
CA GLY A 154 -15.67 -13.77 -2.66
C GLY A 154 -14.82 -14.54 -3.67
N TYR A 155 -13.51 -14.59 -3.51
CA TYR A 155 -12.56 -15.42 -4.25
C TYR A 155 -11.34 -15.75 -3.38
N ASN A 156 -10.61 -16.81 -3.77
CA ASN A 156 -9.43 -17.28 -3.04
C ASN A 156 -8.12 -16.94 -3.77
N PRO A 157 -7.39 -15.88 -3.39
CA PRO A 157 -6.12 -15.51 -4.00
C PRO A 157 -4.93 -16.32 -3.47
N GLN A 158 -5.13 -17.17 -2.46
CA GLN A 158 -4.02 -17.87 -1.81
C GLN A 158 -3.24 -18.75 -2.78
N ARG A 159 -1.93 -18.61 -2.76
CA ARG A 159 -0.99 -19.34 -3.59
C ARG A 159 -1.21 -19.19 -5.10
N VAL A 160 -1.89 -18.12 -5.54
CA VAL A 160 -2.09 -17.81 -6.94
C VAL A 160 -1.01 -16.85 -7.40
N ALA A 161 -0.20 -17.29 -8.34
CA ALA A 161 0.71 -16.45 -9.11
C ALA A 161 0.02 -15.96 -10.38
N ILE A 162 0.23 -14.69 -10.71
CA ILE A 162 -0.39 -14.03 -11.86
C ILE A 162 0.71 -13.54 -12.78
N GLY A 163 0.63 -13.85 -14.05
CA GLY A 163 1.56 -13.38 -15.07
C GLY A 163 0.80 -12.90 -16.32
N SER A 164 1.28 -11.82 -16.93
CA SER A 164 0.74 -11.35 -18.20
C SER A 164 1.58 -11.91 -19.34
N ILE A 165 0.99 -12.79 -20.17
CA ILE A 165 1.64 -13.43 -21.29
C ILE A 165 0.68 -13.55 -22.45
N TYR A 166 1.09 -13.06 -23.62
CA TYR A 166 0.27 -13.13 -24.82
C TYR A 166 0.67 -14.33 -25.68
N PHE A 167 -0.30 -15.19 -25.95
CA PHE A 167 -0.20 -16.25 -26.94
C PHE A 167 -1.05 -15.89 -28.16
N GLY A 168 -0.50 -16.07 -29.35
CA GLY A 168 -1.07 -15.61 -30.64
C GLY A 168 -2.36 -16.28 -31.09
N GLY A 169 -3.03 -17.02 -30.23
CA GLY A 169 -4.29 -17.70 -30.49
C GLY A 169 -4.36 -19.11 -29.91
N GLU A 170 -5.31 -19.92 -30.38
CA GLU A 170 -5.51 -21.29 -29.88
C GLU A 170 -4.30 -22.19 -30.20
N GLU A 171 -3.62 -21.97 -31.31
CA GLU A 171 -2.45 -22.78 -31.73
C GLU A 171 -1.27 -22.67 -30.77
N GLU A 172 -1.04 -21.48 -30.18
CA GLU A 172 0.01 -21.28 -29.17
C GLU A 172 -0.53 -21.48 -27.75
N GLY A 173 -1.77 -21.06 -27.48
CA GLY A 173 -2.34 -21.06 -26.15
C GLY A 173 -2.60 -22.46 -25.60
N ASN A 174 -3.05 -23.41 -26.43
CA ASN A 174 -3.33 -24.76 -25.98
C ASN A 174 -2.07 -25.54 -25.57
N PRO A 175 -0.95 -25.53 -26.32
CA PRO A 175 0.32 -26.09 -25.87
C PRO A 175 0.83 -25.42 -24.59
N ALA A 176 0.70 -24.10 -24.45
CA ALA A 176 1.09 -23.38 -23.28
C ALA A 176 0.29 -23.82 -22.04
N LEU A 177 -1.01 -24.01 -22.14
CA LEU A 177 -1.85 -24.53 -21.06
C LEU A 177 -1.37 -25.92 -20.62
N GLN A 178 -1.01 -26.80 -21.57
CA GLN A 178 -0.48 -28.13 -21.25
C GLN A 178 0.91 -28.05 -20.59
N PHE A 179 1.77 -27.11 -21.03
CA PHE A 179 3.05 -26.85 -20.38
C PHE A 179 2.84 -26.51 -18.90
N PHE A 180 2.00 -25.52 -18.57
CA PHE A 180 1.74 -25.16 -17.18
C PHE A 180 1.15 -26.31 -16.37
N ARG A 181 0.21 -27.08 -16.93
CA ARG A 181 -0.39 -28.24 -16.28
C ARG A 181 0.61 -29.39 -16.03
N GLY A 182 1.66 -29.47 -16.86
CA GLY A 182 2.71 -30.47 -16.74
C GLY A 182 3.73 -30.18 -15.63
N LEU A 183 3.76 -28.97 -15.06
CA LEU A 183 4.71 -28.59 -14.03
C LEU A 183 4.33 -29.24 -12.69
N PRO A 184 5.24 -30.00 -12.03
CA PRO A 184 4.89 -30.82 -10.85
C PRO A 184 4.49 -30.00 -9.61
N TYR A 185 4.86 -28.74 -9.56
CA TYR A 185 4.56 -27.80 -8.47
C TYR A 185 3.33 -26.94 -8.76
N VAL A 186 2.71 -27.08 -9.92
CA VAL A 186 1.44 -26.44 -10.26
C VAL A 186 0.28 -27.33 -9.76
N GLU A 187 -0.70 -26.72 -9.12
CA GLU A 187 -1.92 -27.36 -8.63
C GLU A 187 -3.08 -27.15 -9.62
N GLU A 188 -3.30 -25.90 -10.01
CA GLU A 188 -4.31 -25.49 -10.99
C GLU A 188 -3.77 -24.35 -11.86
N VAL A 189 -4.27 -24.25 -13.10
CA VAL A 189 -3.97 -23.14 -14.00
C VAL A 189 -5.19 -22.78 -14.80
N SER A 190 -5.44 -21.49 -14.94
CA SER A 190 -6.49 -20.96 -15.81
C SER A 190 -6.10 -19.58 -16.35
N SER A 191 -6.90 -19.02 -17.22
CA SER A 191 -6.66 -17.70 -17.81
C SER A 191 -7.93 -16.88 -17.89
N ALA A 192 -7.75 -15.57 -17.70
CA ALA A 192 -8.74 -14.55 -17.95
C ALA A 192 -8.07 -13.32 -18.56
N VAL A 193 -8.82 -12.41 -19.13
CA VAL A 193 -8.28 -11.14 -19.62
C VAL A 193 -7.96 -10.20 -18.46
N SER A 194 -8.70 -10.31 -17.36
CA SER A 194 -8.51 -9.50 -16.15
C SER A 194 -8.18 -10.34 -14.92
N THR A 195 -7.66 -9.70 -13.90
CA THR A 195 -7.55 -10.27 -12.55
C THR A 195 -8.72 -9.78 -11.70
N PRO A 196 -9.04 -10.39 -10.55
CA PRO A 196 -10.08 -9.89 -9.66
C PRO A 196 -9.85 -8.47 -9.15
N ILE A 197 -8.60 -7.97 -9.20
CA ILE A 197 -8.21 -6.67 -8.65
C ILE A 197 -8.26 -5.56 -9.70
N TRP A 198 -7.90 -5.85 -10.97
CA TRP A 198 -7.76 -4.85 -12.03
C TRP A 198 -7.96 -5.41 -13.44
N SER A 199 -7.78 -4.54 -14.42
CA SER A 199 -7.76 -4.84 -15.85
C SER A 199 -9.12 -5.19 -16.46
N TYR A 200 -10.22 -4.73 -15.84
CA TYR A 200 -11.53 -4.85 -16.45
C TYR A 200 -11.77 -3.78 -17.50
N SER A 201 -12.30 -4.20 -18.65
CA SER A 201 -12.85 -3.29 -19.65
C SER A 201 -14.22 -2.78 -19.22
N GLY A 202 -14.64 -1.64 -19.73
CA GLY A 202 -16.03 -1.19 -19.62
C GLY A 202 -16.85 -1.70 -20.81
N SER A 203 -18.09 -2.10 -20.57
CA SER A 203 -19.04 -2.40 -21.63
C SER A 203 -20.37 -1.73 -21.34
N MET A 204 -21.03 -1.22 -22.37
CA MET A 204 -22.33 -0.56 -22.25
C MET A 204 -23.45 -1.57 -22.45
N ILE A 205 -24.35 -1.64 -21.49
CA ILE A 205 -25.57 -2.47 -21.60
C ILE A 205 -26.64 -1.68 -22.32
N GLU A 206 -27.22 -2.29 -23.32
CA GLU A 206 -28.27 -1.72 -24.16
C GLU A 206 -29.65 -2.29 -23.80
N GLY A 207 -30.67 -1.45 -23.77
CA GLY A 207 -32.07 -1.85 -23.63
C GLY A 207 -32.69 -2.32 -24.95
N GLU A 208 -33.95 -2.78 -24.89
CA GLU A 208 -34.69 -3.30 -26.06
C GLU A 208 -34.82 -2.29 -27.22
N GLY A 209 -34.82 -1.00 -26.94
CA GLY A 209 -34.83 0.07 -27.93
C GLY A 209 -33.43 0.56 -28.38
N GLY A 210 -32.35 -0.12 -28.00
CA GLY A 210 -30.97 0.30 -28.30
C GLY A 210 -30.46 1.47 -27.45
N GLN A 211 -31.24 1.93 -26.45
CA GLN A 211 -30.81 2.97 -25.52
C GLN A 211 -29.77 2.39 -24.54
N SER A 212 -28.76 3.17 -24.21
CA SER A 212 -27.78 2.83 -23.18
C SER A 212 -28.43 2.84 -21.79
N LEU A 213 -28.31 1.73 -21.05
CA LEU A 213 -28.84 1.61 -19.70
C LEU A 213 -27.81 1.98 -18.64
N PHE A 214 -26.68 1.30 -18.64
CA PHE A 214 -25.55 1.56 -17.73
C PHE A 214 -24.28 0.90 -18.25
N SER A 215 -23.13 1.35 -17.72
CA SER A 215 -21.84 0.70 -17.96
C SER A 215 -21.59 -0.39 -16.92
N THR A 216 -21.08 -1.53 -17.37
CA THR A 216 -20.65 -2.64 -16.54
C THR A 216 -19.16 -2.90 -16.73
N ARG A 217 -18.52 -3.52 -15.74
CA ARG A 217 -17.19 -4.10 -15.93
C ARG A 217 -17.32 -5.37 -16.76
N PHE A 218 -16.35 -5.60 -17.64
CA PHE A 218 -16.36 -6.72 -18.54
C PHE A 218 -15.00 -7.38 -18.64
N SER A 219 -15.00 -8.71 -18.66
CA SER A 219 -13.81 -9.53 -18.91
C SER A 219 -14.17 -10.81 -19.66
N TYR A 220 -13.18 -11.47 -20.20
CA TYR A 220 -13.30 -12.83 -20.72
C TYR A 220 -12.54 -13.79 -19.81
N ALA A 221 -13.06 -15.01 -19.65
CA ALA A 221 -12.42 -16.03 -18.85
C ALA A 221 -12.64 -17.43 -19.47
N LEU A 222 -11.69 -18.34 -19.17
CA LEU A 222 -11.88 -19.77 -19.44
C LEU A 222 -12.93 -20.35 -18.48
N GLU A 223 -13.53 -21.47 -18.87
CA GLU A 223 -14.59 -22.14 -18.11
C GLU A 223 -14.17 -22.48 -16.67
N ASP A 224 -12.93 -22.94 -16.48
CA ASP A 224 -12.38 -23.38 -15.20
C ASP A 224 -11.87 -22.24 -14.29
N TYR A 225 -11.83 -21.00 -14.81
CA TYR A 225 -11.32 -19.83 -14.07
C TYR A 225 -12.05 -19.58 -12.75
N PHE A 226 -13.38 -19.62 -12.77
CA PHE A 226 -14.18 -19.33 -11.57
C PHE A 226 -13.93 -20.36 -10.47
N LYS A 227 -13.84 -21.65 -10.85
CA LYS A 227 -13.53 -22.74 -9.91
C LYS A 227 -12.15 -22.57 -9.32
N MET A 228 -11.16 -22.35 -10.17
CA MET A 228 -9.78 -22.13 -9.76
C MET A 228 -9.66 -20.95 -8.79
N MET A 229 -10.33 -19.84 -9.08
CA MET A 229 -10.34 -18.66 -8.21
C MET A 229 -11.24 -18.81 -6.97
N GLY A 230 -11.92 -19.94 -6.78
CA GLY A 230 -12.85 -20.14 -5.65
C GLY A 230 -14.08 -19.25 -5.69
N MET A 231 -14.42 -18.70 -6.86
CA MET A 231 -15.64 -17.93 -7.06
C MET A 231 -16.85 -18.85 -7.07
N THR A 232 -17.87 -18.51 -6.28
CA THR A 232 -19.07 -19.34 -6.16
C THR A 232 -20.11 -18.99 -7.20
N MET A 233 -20.51 -19.97 -8.03
CA MET A 233 -21.70 -19.85 -8.86
C MET A 233 -22.94 -19.95 -7.97
N LYS A 234 -23.80 -18.91 -8.00
CA LYS A 234 -25.09 -18.94 -7.33
C LYS A 234 -26.11 -19.77 -8.11
N GLU A 235 -26.10 -19.58 -9.44
CA GLU A 235 -27.00 -20.26 -10.35
C GLU A 235 -26.33 -20.52 -11.69
N GLY A 236 -26.77 -21.56 -12.41
CA GLY A 236 -26.34 -21.86 -13.76
C GLY A 236 -24.92 -22.44 -13.84
N ARG A 237 -24.17 -22.05 -14.87
CA ARG A 237 -22.84 -22.59 -15.21
C ARG A 237 -21.94 -21.52 -15.81
N PRO A 238 -20.62 -21.75 -15.90
CA PRO A 238 -19.71 -20.93 -16.70
C PRO A 238 -20.13 -20.86 -18.18
N ALA A 239 -19.79 -19.77 -18.85
CA ALA A 239 -20.01 -19.61 -20.30
C ALA A 239 -19.09 -20.57 -21.07
N ARG A 240 -19.60 -21.12 -22.19
CA ARG A 240 -18.92 -22.08 -23.09
C ARG A 240 -18.98 -21.68 -24.56
N ALA A 241 -19.73 -20.62 -24.86
CA ALA A 241 -19.90 -20.11 -26.22
C ALA A 241 -19.75 -18.58 -26.23
N SER A 242 -19.42 -18.02 -27.38
CA SER A 242 -19.16 -16.59 -27.54
C SER A 242 -20.34 -15.67 -27.34
N ASP A 243 -21.56 -16.23 -27.40
CA ASP A 243 -22.85 -15.57 -27.14
C ASP A 243 -23.33 -15.77 -25.70
N GLU A 244 -22.60 -16.54 -24.87
CA GLU A 244 -22.93 -16.80 -23.49
C GLU A 244 -22.11 -15.86 -22.55
N ILE A 245 -22.81 -15.43 -21.49
CA ILE A 245 -22.16 -14.62 -20.42
C ILE A 245 -22.55 -15.11 -19.04
N VAL A 246 -21.65 -14.84 -18.09
CA VAL A 246 -21.87 -14.97 -16.66
C VAL A 246 -21.89 -13.58 -16.05
N VAL A 247 -22.86 -13.31 -15.19
CA VAL A 247 -23.00 -12.03 -14.48
C VAL A 247 -22.87 -12.23 -12.96
N ASN A 248 -22.63 -11.18 -12.19
CA ASN A 248 -22.71 -11.28 -10.73
C ASN A 248 -24.10 -10.87 -10.21
N GLU A 249 -24.36 -11.12 -8.91
CA GLU A 249 -25.63 -10.77 -8.26
C GLU A 249 -25.95 -9.28 -8.39
N ALA A 250 -24.96 -8.39 -8.23
CA ALA A 250 -25.13 -6.95 -8.38
C ALA A 250 -25.63 -6.56 -9.79
N PHE A 251 -25.19 -7.28 -10.82
CA PHE A 251 -25.69 -7.10 -12.18
C PHE A 251 -27.17 -7.50 -12.28
N ALA A 252 -27.54 -8.67 -11.76
CA ALA A 252 -28.93 -9.15 -11.77
C ALA A 252 -29.87 -8.22 -10.99
N GLU A 253 -29.42 -7.70 -9.86
CA GLU A 253 -30.12 -6.67 -9.07
C GLU A 253 -30.29 -5.36 -9.86
N ARG A 254 -29.23 -4.89 -10.51
CA ARG A 254 -29.26 -3.68 -11.33
C ARG A 254 -30.27 -3.77 -12.48
N MET A 255 -30.36 -4.95 -13.09
CA MET A 255 -31.33 -5.27 -14.15
C MET A 255 -32.74 -5.55 -13.62
N ARG A 256 -32.93 -5.66 -12.29
CA ARG A 256 -34.17 -6.00 -11.61
C ARG A 256 -34.74 -7.37 -12.05
N TRP A 257 -33.87 -8.34 -12.33
CA TRP A 257 -34.27 -9.69 -12.75
C TRP A 257 -34.73 -10.57 -11.59
N GLY A 258 -34.44 -10.20 -10.35
CA GLY A 258 -34.68 -11.02 -9.14
C GLY A 258 -34.02 -12.40 -9.27
N ASP A 259 -34.75 -13.46 -8.94
CA ASP A 259 -34.24 -14.84 -9.00
C ASP A 259 -34.38 -15.47 -10.41
N LYS A 260 -34.62 -14.69 -11.43
CA LYS A 260 -34.83 -15.17 -12.81
C LYS A 260 -33.78 -14.65 -13.78
N ALA A 261 -32.54 -14.53 -13.35
CA ALA A 261 -31.47 -13.99 -14.18
C ALA A 261 -31.04 -14.92 -15.34
N LEU A 262 -31.19 -16.25 -15.17
CA LEU A 262 -30.80 -17.21 -16.18
C LEU A 262 -31.67 -17.13 -17.44
N ASN A 263 -31.01 -17.33 -18.58
CA ASN A 263 -31.58 -17.32 -19.92
C ASN A 263 -32.14 -15.97 -20.39
N HIS A 264 -31.97 -14.89 -19.63
CA HIS A 264 -32.30 -13.57 -20.13
C HIS A 264 -31.41 -13.19 -21.32
N PRO A 265 -32.00 -12.69 -22.40
CA PRO A 265 -31.24 -12.05 -23.47
C PRO A 265 -30.70 -10.72 -22.97
N LEU A 266 -29.47 -10.42 -23.33
CA LEU A 266 -28.80 -9.17 -23.05
C LEU A 266 -28.19 -8.63 -24.32
N ARG A 267 -28.24 -7.33 -24.52
CA ARG A 267 -27.52 -6.66 -25.60
C ARG A 267 -26.41 -5.79 -25.05
N ALA A 268 -25.22 -6.05 -25.54
CA ALA A 268 -24.03 -5.27 -25.18
C ALA A 268 -23.10 -5.15 -26.40
N GLU A 269 -22.60 -3.94 -26.66
CA GLU A 269 -21.70 -3.65 -27.81
C GLU A 269 -22.26 -4.14 -29.16
N GLY A 270 -23.57 -3.97 -29.36
CA GLY A 270 -24.24 -4.42 -30.59
C GLY A 270 -24.42 -5.94 -30.75
N ARG A 271 -24.03 -6.73 -29.73
CA ARG A 271 -24.10 -8.19 -29.73
C ARG A 271 -25.25 -8.67 -28.85
N ASN A 272 -25.97 -9.71 -29.34
CA ASN A 272 -26.94 -10.38 -28.51
C ASN A 272 -26.26 -11.48 -27.71
N LEU A 273 -26.40 -11.42 -26.39
CA LEU A 273 -25.77 -12.32 -25.44
C LEU A 273 -26.87 -13.00 -24.60
N LYS A 274 -26.56 -14.17 -24.03
CA LYS A 274 -27.42 -14.93 -23.16
C LYS A 274 -26.77 -15.16 -21.81
N VAL A 275 -27.48 -14.83 -20.73
CA VAL A 275 -27.02 -15.10 -19.37
C VAL A 275 -27.16 -16.59 -19.06
N VAL A 276 -26.06 -17.29 -18.82
CA VAL A 276 -26.01 -18.73 -18.51
C VAL A 276 -25.58 -19.04 -17.09
N GLY A 277 -25.08 -18.04 -16.35
CA GLY A 277 -24.68 -18.21 -14.95
C GLY A 277 -24.72 -16.90 -14.19
N VAL A 278 -24.90 -17.02 -12.88
CA VAL A 278 -24.83 -15.93 -11.92
C VAL A 278 -23.80 -16.27 -10.84
N LEU A 279 -22.78 -15.43 -10.69
CA LEU A 279 -21.80 -15.51 -9.62
C LEU A 279 -22.31 -14.81 -8.36
N LYS A 280 -21.96 -15.32 -7.20
CA LYS A 280 -22.03 -14.50 -5.98
C LYS A 280 -21.17 -13.27 -6.15
N ASN A 281 -21.55 -12.20 -5.46
CA ASN A 281 -20.76 -10.98 -5.47
C ASN A 281 -19.36 -11.22 -4.91
N PHE A 282 -18.38 -10.59 -5.53
CA PHE A 282 -16.99 -10.59 -5.08
C PHE A 282 -16.42 -9.18 -5.19
N HIS A 283 -15.40 -8.88 -4.40
CA HIS A 283 -14.80 -7.55 -4.37
C HIS A 283 -13.77 -7.35 -5.48
N ILE A 284 -13.85 -6.20 -6.15
CA ILE A 284 -12.87 -5.73 -7.13
C ILE A 284 -12.19 -4.48 -6.56
N GLY A 285 -10.88 -4.57 -6.32
CA GLY A 285 -10.12 -3.44 -5.80
C GLY A 285 -10.48 -3.06 -4.35
N SER A 286 -10.83 -1.80 -4.11
CA SER A 286 -11.04 -1.27 -2.76
C SER A 286 -12.38 -1.64 -2.15
N PHE A 287 -12.39 -2.02 -0.87
CA PHE A 287 -13.62 -2.28 -0.09
C PHE A 287 -14.47 -1.03 0.20
N TYR A 288 -13.98 0.14 -0.11
CA TYR A 288 -14.72 1.41 0.05
C TYR A 288 -15.69 1.70 -1.10
N GLN A 289 -15.57 0.95 -2.20
CA GLN A 289 -16.47 1.12 -3.34
C GLN A 289 -17.70 0.23 -3.21
N PRO A 290 -18.85 0.66 -3.74
CA PRO A 290 -20.01 -0.21 -3.88
C PRO A 290 -19.67 -1.46 -4.68
N GLN A 291 -20.47 -2.52 -4.51
CA GLN A 291 -20.31 -3.75 -5.27
C GLN A 291 -20.36 -3.46 -6.77
N ASP A 292 -19.31 -3.84 -7.48
CA ASP A 292 -19.22 -3.62 -8.92
C ASP A 292 -20.20 -4.53 -9.68
N VAL A 293 -20.78 -3.96 -10.71
CA VAL A 293 -21.60 -4.70 -11.70
C VAL A 293 -20.66 -5.26 -12.75
N ILE A 294 -20.62 -6.58 -12.90
CA ILE A 294 -19.66 -7.25 -13.78
C ILE A 294 -20.29 -8.36 -14.59
N MET A 295 -19.79 -8.53 -15.82
CA MET A 295 -20.08 -9.67 -16.67
C MET A 295 -18.80 -10.30 -17.22
N PHE A 296 -18.82 -11.62 -17.41
CA PHE A 296 -17.77 -12.40 -18.04
C PHE A 296 -18.26 -13.06 -19.30
N GLY A 297 -17.57 -12.80 -20.40
CA GLY A 297 -17.71 -13.57 -21.63
C GLY A 297 -16.81 -14.80 -21.64
N TYR A 298 -17.05 -15.69 -22.57
CA TYR A 298 -16.23 -16.88 -22.81
C TYR A 298 -15.05 -16.56 -23.75
N THR A 299 -13.89 -17.08 -23.43
CA THR A 299 -12.77 -17.19 -24.35
C THR A 299 -12.32 -18.63 -24.51
N ARG A 300 -11.89 -19.00 -25.70
CA ARG A 300 -11.23 -20.29 -25.98
C ARG A 300 -9.72 -20.19 -25.87
N THR A 301 -9.20 -18.97 -25.97
CA THR A 301 -7.76 -18.74 -26.05
C THR A 301 -7.18 -18.65 -24.65
N PHE A 302 -6.20 -19.50 -24.36
CA PHE A 302 -5.36 -19.37 -23.19
C PHE A 302 -4.33 -18.27 -23.45
N GLY A 303 -4.24 -17.30 -22.54
CA GLY A 303 -3.30 -16.16 -22.68
C GLY A 303 -3.82 -14.88 -22.04
N ASN A 304 -3.18 -13.77 -22.35
CA ASN A 304 -3.32 -12.46 -21.71
C ASN A 304 -2.90 -12.48 -20.23
N THR A 305 -3.78 -12.90 -19.32
CA THR A 305 -3.42 -13.01 -17.90
C THR A 305 -3.59 -14.47 -17.48
N VAL A 306 -2.47 -15.08 -17.13
CA VAL A 306 -2.40 -16.47 -16.69
C VAL A 306 -2.37 -16.49 -15.16
N HIS A 307 -3.25 -17.30 -14.58
CA HIS A 307 -3.36 -17.52 -13.16
C HIS A 307 -2.91 -18.94 -12.85
N VAL A 308 -1.91 -19.08 -11.97
CA VAL A 308 -1.33 -20.38 -11.62
C VAL A 308 -1.38 -20.56 -10.11
N ARG A 309 -2.13 -21.56 -9.64
CA ARG A 309 -2.09 -21.96 -8.22
C ARG A 309 -0.92 -22.88 -7.99
N LEU A 310 -0.01 -22.47 -7.12
CA LEU A 310 1.21 -23.20 -6.81
C LEU A 310 1.05 -24.02 -5.52
N LYS A 311 1.74 -25.15 -5.46
CA LYS A 311 1.90 -25.91 -4.23
C LYS A 311 2.86 -25.21 -3.27
N GLU A 312 2.82 -25.56 -1.99
CA GLU A 312 3.83 -25.12 -1.02
C GLU A 312 5.20 -25.82 -1.27
N PRO A 313 6.33 -25.14 -1.00
CA PRO A 313 6.46 -23.75 -0.54
C PRO A 313 6.30 -22.72 -1.69
N PHE A 314 5.37 -21.80 -1.51
CA PHE A 314 4.95 -20.85 -2.57
C PHE A 314 6.10 -20.02 -3.16
N ALA A 315 6.90 -19.37 -2.31
CA ALA A 315 7.97 -18.46 -2.75
C ALA A 315 9.06 -19.19 -3.57
N GLU A 316 9.37 -20.43 -3.25
CA GLU A 316 10.31 -21.25 -4.02
C GLU A 316 9.72 -21.65 -5.37
N ASN A 317 8.47 -22.13 -5.36
CA ASN A 317 7.78 -22.54 -6.57
C ASN A 317 7.49 -21.36 -7.52
N LEU A 318 7.27 -20.16 -6.99
CA LEU A 318 7.15 -18.95 -7.80
C LEU A 318 8.46 -18.63 -8.55
N ARG A 319 9.60 -18.75 -7.87
CA ARG A 319 10.92 -18.57 -8.52
C ARG A 319 11.18 -19.62 -9.59
N ARG A 320 10.80 -20.89 -9.33
CA ARG A 320 10.91 -21.98 -10.31
C ARG A 320 10.01 -21.71 -11.52
N LEU A 321 8.77 -21.26 -11.29
CA LEU A 321 7.84 -20.93 -12.36
C LEU A 321 8.41 -19.87 -13.28
N ASN A 322 8.94 -18.76 -12.73
CA ASN A 322 9.55 -17.71 -13.52
C ASN A 322 10.74 -18.20 -14.35
N LYS A 323 11.56 -19.07 -13.75
CA LYS A 323 12.68 -19.69 -14.46
C LYS A 323 12.20 -20.61 -15.60
N ASP A 324 11.32 -21.57 -15.30
CA ASP A 324 10.85 -22.58 -16.26
C ASP A 324 10.10 -21.89 -17.44
N VAL A 325 9.33 -20.82 -17.15
CA VAL A 325 8.65 -20.03 -18.18
C VAL A 325 9.64 -19.25 -19.05
N SER A 326 10.67 -18.64 -18.45
CA SER A 326 11.69 -17.93 -19.22
C SER A 326 12.53 -18.84 -20.13
N GLU A 327 12.73 -20.09 -19.69
CA GLU A 327 13.43 -21.12 -20.50
C GLU A 327 12.54 -21.66 -21.62
N ALA A 328 11.25 -21.88 -21.35
CA ALA A 328 10.31 -22.41 -22.33
C ALA A 328 9.87 -21.37 -23.38
N TYR A 329 9.83 -20.09 -23.01
CA TYR A 329 9.37 -18.99 -23.86
C TYR A 329 10.35 -17.80 -23.83
N PRO A 330 11.57 -17.97 -24.36
CA PRO A 330 12.64 -16.95 -24.29
C PRO A 330 12.28 -15.65 -25.02
N ASP A 331 11.39 -15.72 -25.99
CA ASP A 331 10.92 -14.56 -26.77
C ASP A 331 9.80 -13.76 -26.06
N LYS A 332 9.32 -14.26 -24.91
CA LYS A 332 8.24 -13.62 -24.15
C LYS A 332 8.77 -13.18 -22.77
N THR A 333 8.72 -11.87 -22.53
CA THR A 333 9.09 -11.35 -21.19
C THR A 333 7.90 -11.48 -20.27
N VAL A 334 7.99 -12.34 -19.28
CA VAL A 334 6.93 -12.58 -18.31
C VAL A 334 7.52 -12.75 -16.92
N ASP A 335 6.99 -11.98 -15.97
CA ASP A 335 7.22 -12.17 -14.55
C ASP A 335 5.91 -12.52 -13.87
N PHE A 336 5.88 -13.67 -13.21
CA PHE A 336 4.80 -14.06 -12.32
C PHE A 336 5.02 -13.46 -10.94
N TYR A 337 3.96 -12.90 -10.37
CA TYR A 337 3.93 -12.28 -9.03
C TYR A 337 2.66 -12.72 -8.28
N SER A 338 2.60 -12.43 -6.98
CA SER A 338 1.47 -12.75 -6.10
C SER A 338 0.69 -11.50 -5.68
#